data_04e96449bb6fe54e5031732fd393a122
#
_entry.id   04e96449bb6fe54e5031732fd393a122
#
_cell.length_a   1.000
_cell.length_b   1.000
_cell.length_c   1.000
_cell.angle_alpha   90.00
_cell.angle_beta   90.00
_cell.angle_gamma   90.00
#
_symmetry.space_group_name_H-M   'P 1'
#
loop_
_entity.id
_entity.type
_entity.pdbx_description
1 polymer ?
#
loop_
_entity_poly.entity_id
_entity_poly.type
_entity_poly.pdbx_seq_one_letter_code
_entity_poly.pdbx_strand_id
1 'polypeptide(L)' 'MLEQSYYDEADKIIAAYGTEPRFLIPIIQDIQSEYKYLPPELLRYVADKLNIA' A
#
# COMPACT_ATOMS: atom_id res chain seq x y z
N MET A 1 -7.49 -13.77 5.06
CA MET A 1 -6.11 -13.44 4.68
C MET A 1 -6.05 -13.01 3.23
N LEU A 2 -5.30 -11.97 2.92
CA LEU A 2 -5.20 -11.48 1.56
C LEU A 2 -4.30 -12.38 0.72
N GLU A 3 -4.59 -12.41 -0.58
CA GLU A 3 -3.74 -13.13 -1.50
C GLU A 3 -2.40 -12.41 -1.64
N GLN A 4 -1.38 -13.18 -1.97
CA GLN A 4 -0.05 -12.62 -2.13
C GLN A 4 -0.01 -11.53 -3.21
N SER A 5 -0.86 -11.63 -4.21
CA SER A 5 -0.88 -10.65 -5.29
C SER A 5 -1.19 -9.23 -4.79
N TYR A 6 -2.00 -9.10 -3.74
CA TYR A 6 -2.25 -7.78 -3.16
C TYR A 6 -0.98 -7.17 -2.59
N TYR A 7 -0.20 -7.98 -1.88
CA TYR A 7 1.04 -7.50 -1.30
C TYR A 7 2.09 -7.21 -2.36
N ASP A 8 2.14 -8.04 -3.39
CA ASP A 8 3.08 -7.82 -4.49
C ASP A 8 2.78 -6.51 -5.20
N GLU A 9 1.51 -6.23 -5.44
CA GLU A 9 1.13 -4.99 -6.10
C GLU A 9 1.41 -3.78 -5.22
N ALA A 10 1.14 -3.90 -3.91
CA ALA A 10 1.46 -2.83 -2.98
C ALA A 10 2.95 -2.56 -2.95
N ASP A 11 3.77 -3.61 -2.98
CA ASP A 11 5.21 -3.45 -3.01
C ASP A 11 5.67 -2.71 -4.25
N LYS A 12 5.08 -3.01 -5.41
CA LYS A 12 5.42 -2.31 -6.64
C LYS A 12 5.10 -0.83 -6.54
N ILE A 13 3.93 -0.51 -5.99
CA ILE A 13 3.51 0.88 -5.84
C ILE A 13 4.42 1.60 -4.86
N ILE A 14 4.75 0.95 -3.74
CA ILE A 14 5.65 1.55 -2.77
C ILE A 14 7.02 1.81 -3.39
N ALA A 15 7.50 0.87 -4.19
CA ALA A 15 8.80 1.03 -4.85
C ALA A 15 8.78 2.22 -5.82
N ALA A 16 7.64 2.48 -6.44
CA ALA A 16 7.52 3.59 -7.37
C ALA A 16 7.54 4.94 -6.66
N TYR A 17 6.93 5.03 -5.49
CA TYR A 17 6.87 6.28 -4.74
C TYR A 17 8.01 6.43 -3.74
N GLY A 18 8.33 5.36 -3.03
CA GLY A 18 9.31 5.41 -1.96
C GLY A 18 8.66 5.12 -0.62
N THR A 19 9.49 5.04 0.42
CA THR A 19 9.00 4.64 1.74
C THR A 19 8.87 5.81 2.72
N GLU A 20 8.86 7.03 2.22
CA GLU A 20 8.66 8.18 3.09
C GLU A 20 7.18 8.30 3.47
N PRO A 21 6.90 8.66 4.73
CA PRO A 21 5.51 8.72 5.19
C PRO A 21 4.61 9.64 4.36
N ARG A 22 5.18 10.68 3.76
CA ARG A 22 4.39 11.62 2.95
C ARG A 22 3.79 10.97 1.72
N PHE A 23 4.27 9.80 1.34
CA PHE A 23 3.77 9.11 0.16
C PHE A 23 2.60 8.18 0.49
N LEU A 24 2.16 8.14 1.76
CA LEU A 24 1.08 7.23 2.16
C LEU A 24 -0.19 7.46 1.37
N ILE A 25 -0.62 8.71 1.25
CA ILE A 25 -1.87 9.03 0.57
C ILE A 25 -1.84 8.65 -0.91
N PRO A 26 -0.83 9.07 -1.69
CA PRO A 26 -0.79 8.66 -3.10
C PRO A 26 -0.66 7.16 -3.28
N ILE A 27 0.07 6.47 -2.40
CA ILE A 27 0.17 5.02 -2.50
C ILE A 27 -1.21 4.38 -2.27
N ILE A 28 -1.92 4.83 -1.25
CA ILE A 28 -3.25 4.31 -0.96
C ILE A 28 -4.20 4.57 -2.12
N GLN A 29 -4.14 5.76 -2.69
CA GLN A 29 -4.99 6.11 -3.83
C GLN A 29 -4.72 5.23 -5.03
N ASP A 30 -3.45 4.92 -5.29
CA ASP A 30 -3.11 4.02 -6.38
C ASP A 30 -3.64 2.61 -6.14
N ILE A 31 -3.54 2.13 -4.91
CA ILE A 31 -4.06 0.81 -4.57
C ILE A 31 -5.58 0.77 -4.74
N GLN A 32 -6.28 1.80 -4.28
CA GLN A 32 -7.72 1.86 -4.43
C GLN A 32 -8.15 1.96 -5.88
N SER A 33 -7.36 2.63 -6.70
CA SER A 33 -7.64 2.73 -8.13
C SER A 33 -7.54 1.36 -8.76
N GLU A 34 -6.60 0.54 -8.33
CA GLU A 34 -6.38 -0.78 -8.91
C GLU A 34 -7.45 -1.77 -8.48
N TYR A 35 -7.80 -1.76 -7.20
CA TYR A 35 -8.68 -2.77 -6.62
C TYR A 35 -10.05 -2.25 -6.22
N LYS A 36 -10.26 -0.94 -6.26
CA LYS A 36 -11.51 -0.28 -5.87
C LYS A 36 -11.88 -0.54 -4.41
N TYR A 37 -10.99 -1.08 -3.65
CA TYR A 37 -11.22 -1.41 -2.25
C TYR A 37 -9.86 -1.57 -1.57
N LEU A 38 -9.73 -0.99 -0.39
CA LEU A 38 -8.49 -1.09 0.38
C LEU A 38 -8.76 -1.93 1.62
N PRO A 39 -8.38 -3.22 1.60
CA PRO A 39 -8.54 -4.03 2.79
C PRO A 39 -7.74 -3.46 3.96
N PRO A 40 -8.29 -3.52 5.20
CA PRO A 40 -7.55 -3.00 6.35
C PRO A 40 -6.18 -3.63 6.53
N GLU A 41 -6.05 -4.92 6.21
CA GLU A 41 -4.77 -5.60 6.33
C GLU A 41 -3.74 -5.01 5.39
N LEU A 42 -4.17 -4.65 4.18
CA LEU A 42 -3.26 -4.06 3.22
C LEU A 42 -2.86 -2.65 3.63
N LEU A 43 -3.80 -1.89 4.19
CA LEU A 43 -3.49 -0.57 4.72
C LEU A 43 -2.42 -0.66 5.80
N ARG A 44 -2.57 -1.62 6.71
CA ARG A 44 -1.58 -1.82 7.76
C ARG A 44 -0.23 -2.20 7.19
N TYR A 45 -0.24 -3.06 6.17
CA TYR A 45 1.00 -3.47 5.51
C TYR A 45 1.74 -2.26 4.93
N VAL A 46 1.00 -1.39 4.24
CA VAL A 46 1.60 -0.20 3.65
C VAL A 46 2.13 0.72 4.74
N ALA A 47 1.36 0.93 5.80
CA ALA A 47 1.80 1.79 6.89
C ALA A 47 3.07 1.25 7.53
N ASP A 48 3.16 -0.07 7.71
CA ASP A 48 4.37 -0.68 8.25
C ASP A 48 5.57 -0.43 7.36
N LYS A 49 5.38 -0.55 6.05
CA LYS A 49 6.48 -0.33 5.10
C LYS A 49 6.96 1.11 5.13
N LEU A 50 6.06 2.04 5.38
CA LEU A 50 6.42 3.45 5.47
C LEU A 50 6.79 3.87 6.89
N ASN A 51 6.84 2.93 7.81
CA ASN A 51 7.24 3.17 9.19
C ASN A 51 6.31 4.16 9.89
N ILE A 52 5.03 4.04 9.63
CA ILE A 52 4.01 4.88 10.26
C ILE A 52 3.34 4.07 11.37
N ALA A 53 3.26 4.69 12.52
CA ALA A 53 2.66 4.02 13.68
C ALA A 53 1.12 3.96 13.59
#